data_16d8a2ba7c7df050b4bbe5232b4658a2
#
_entry.id   16d8a2ba7c7df050b4bbe5232b4658a2
#
_cell.length_a   1.000
_cell.length_b   1.000
_cell.length_c   1.000
_cell.angle_alpha   90.00
_cell.angle_beta   90.00
_cell.angle_gamma   90.00
#
_symmetry.space_group_name_H-M   'P 1'
#
loop_
_entity.id
_entity.type
_entity.pdbx_description
1 polymer ?
#
loop_
_entity_poly.entity_id
_entity_poly.type
_entity_poly.pdbx_seq_one_letter_code
_entity_poly.pdbx_strand_id
1 'polypeptide(L)'
;PLFLFRSSLVVHLSRFLFLIRELGMFDESILELEEIEGDERWHPSVVEARYKTYRDAKEWELAMTMARVLAEGMPDRLEWLKNQADAMTECGDTAGALQLLNDASERFEENGKYLLAVGRQYALLCEIEEAKKYVKRAIKADGSLKAEFLDDPAFDPVWESF
;
A
#
# COMPACT_ATOMS: atom_id res chain seq x y z
N PRO A 1 21.28 16.43 23.50
CA PRO A 1 20.48 15.55 24.38
C PRO A 1 19.01 15.51 23.96
N LEU A 2 18.44 16.55 23.35
CA LEU A 2 17.05 16.64 22.88
C LEU A 2 16.76 15.67 21.72
N PHE A 3 17.72 15.35 20.86
CA PHE A 3 17.55 14.45 19.70
C PHE A 3 17.34 12.99 20.11
N LEU A 4 17.96 12.54 21.19
CA LEU A 4 17.81 11.17 21.71
C LEU A 4 16.46 10.96 22.42
N PHE A 5 15.89 12.00 23.01
CA PHE A 5 14.57 11.95 23.64
C PHE A 5 13.43 11.87 22.60
N ARG A 6 13.58 12.58 21.47
CA ARG A 6 12.59 12.58 20.36
C ARG A 6 12.49 11.22 19.67
N SER A 7 13.60 10.56 19.38
CA SER A 7 13.57 9.23 18.76
C SER A 7 12.96 8.17 19.69
N SER A 8 13.09 8.30 21.00
CA SER A 8 12.49 7.43 21.99
C SER A 8 10.96 7.58 22.03
N LEU A 9 10.43 8.80 21.91
CA LEU A 9 9.00 9.07 21.94
C LEU A 9 8.30 8.44 20.71
N VAL A 10 8.86 8.61 19.51
CA VAL A 10 8.34 8.04 18.27
C VAL A 10 8.33 6.49 18.33
N VAL A 11 9.37 5.88 18.91
CA VAL A 11 9.42 4.41 19.06
C VAL A 11 8.38 3.89 20.06
N HIS A 12 8.19 4.59 21.18
CA HIS A 12 7.17 4.21 22.18
C HIS A 12 5.76 4.39 21.63
N LEU A 13 5.51 5.48 20.93
CA LEU A 13 4.25 5.76 20.28
C LEU A 13 3.94 4.69 19.20
N SER A 14 4.91 4.31 18.39
CA SER A 14 4.73 3.26 17.37
C SER A 14 4.34 1.91 17.98
N ARG A 15 4.90 1.55 19.12
CA ARG A 15 4.56 0.29 19.85
C ARG A 15 3.17 0.37 20.47
N PHE A 16 2.83 1.50 21.06
CA PHE A 16 1.52 1.72 21.65
C PHE A 16 0.42 1.69 20.57
N LEU A 17 0.62 2.41 19.47
CA LEU A 17 -0.29 2.41 18.33
C LEU A 17 -0.44 1.02 17.70
N PHE A 18 0.64 0.25 17.63
CA PHE A 18 0.57 -1.14 17.18
C PHE A 18 -0.37 -1.96 18.07
N LEU A 19 -0.24 -1.86 19.40
CA LEU A 19 -1.09 -2.60 20.36
C LEU A 19 -2.56 -2.19 20.26
N ILE A 20 -2.85 -0.89 20.22
CA ILE A 20 -4.23 -0.38 20.11
C ILE A 20 -4.88 -0.88 18.81
N ARG A 21 -4.13 -0.86 17.70
CA ARG A 21 -4.58 -1.33 16.40
C ARG A 21 -4.85 -2.85 16.41
N GLU A 22 -3.97 -3.66 17.02
CA GLU A 22 -4.19 -5.12 17.19
C GLU A 22 -5.44 -5.44 18.02
N LEU A 23 -5.84 -4.52 18.92
CA LEU A 23 -7.08 -4.63 19.69
C LEU A 23 -8.31 -4.13 18.93
N GLY A 24 -8.16 -3.63 17.69
CA GLY A 24 -9.25 -3.09 16.88
C GLY A 24 -9.74 -1.72 17.34
N MET A 25 -9.00 -1.02 18.20
CA MET A 25 -9.32 0.33 18.71
C MET A 25 -8.79 1.40 17.72
N PHE A 26 -9.37 1.43 16.53
CA PHE A 26 -8.87 2.30 15.45
C PHE A 26 -9.14 3.78 15.72
N ASP A 27 -10.30 4.11 16.29
CA ASP A 27 -10.68 5.49 16.60
C ASP A 27 -9.72 6.13 17.60
N GLU A 28 -9.37 5.39 18.67
CA GLU A 28 -8.39 5.82 19.64
C GLU A 28 -6.99 5.99 19.02
N SER A 29 -6.60 5.07 18.13
CA SER A 29 -5.32 5.16 17.42
C SER A 29 -5.28 6.38 16.50
N ILE A 30 -6.38 6.74 15.85
CA ILE A 30 -6.50 7.94 15.02
C ILE A 30 -6.35 9.19 15.88
N LEU A 31 -7.07 9.28 17.00
CA LEU A 31 -7.01 10.44 17.90
C LEU A 31 -5.58 10.69 18.40
N GLU A 32 -4.89 9.66 18.88
CA GLU A 32 -3.50 9.76 19.33
C GLU A 32 -2.54 10.24 18.21
N LEU A 33 -2.75 9.77 16.97
CA LEU A 33 -1.96 10.21 15.83
C LEU A 33 -2.24 11.66 15.45
N GLU A 34 -3.47 12.14 15.57
CA GLU A 34 -3.84 13.52 15.25
C GLU A 34 -3.30 14.52 16.29
N GLU A 35 -3.02 14.11 17.51
CA GLU A 35 -2.35 14.94 18.53
C GLU A 35 -0.87 15.25 18.20
N ILE A 36 -0.28 14.52 17.23
CA ILE A 36 1.11 14.80 16.81
C ILE A 36 1.12 16.05 15.93
N GLU A 37 1.69 17.13 16.46
CA GLU A 37 1.76 18.43 15.81
C GLU A 37 3.17 18.77 15.27
N GLY A 38 3.25 19.88 14.54
CA GLY A 38 4.51 20.43 14.03
C GLY A 38 5.20 19.55 13.00
N ASP A 39 6.53 19.62 12.94
CA ASP A 39 7.33 18.89 11.95
C ASP A 39 7.30 17.37 12.17
N GLU A 40 7.04 16.93 13.40
CA GLU A 40 6.97 15.50 13.75
C GLU A 40 5.78 14.82 13.08
N ARG A 41 4.74 15.56 12.76
CA ARG A 41 3.56 15.07 12.01
C ARG A 41 3.94 14.42 10.68
N TRP A 42 4.98 14.93 10.03
CA TRP A 42 5.46 14.47 8.72
C TRP A 42 6.66 13.54 8.79
N HIS A 43 7.08 13.16 10.00
CA HIS A 43 8.13 12.17 10.13
C HIS A 43 7.70 10.85 9.47
N PRO A 44 8.54 10.20 8.63
CA PRO A 44 8.15 9.01 7.87
C PRO A 44 7.50 7.92 8.72
N SER A 45 7.99 7.68 9.93
CA SER A 45 7.41 6.67 10.83
C SER A 45 6.01 7.05 11.33
N VAL A 46 5.70 8.34 11.48
CA VAL A 46 4.36 8.82 11.87
C VAL A 46 3.40 8.70 10.69
N VAL A 47 3.84 9.10 9.49
CA VAL A 47 3.04 8.96 8.27
C VAL A 47 2.76 7.49 7.97
N GLU A 48 3.75 6.60 8.17
CA GLU A 48 3.57 5.16 8.05
C GLU A 48 2.57 4.61 9.08
N ALA A 49 2.65 5.06 10.34
CA ALA A 49 1.69 4.66 11.37
C ALA A 49 0.27 5.11 11.01
N ARG A 50 0.10 6.35 10.54
CA ARG A 50 -1.19 6.88 10.04
C ARG A 50 -1.73 6.04 8.89
N TYR A 51 -0.89 5.76 7.88
CA TYR A 51 -1.28 4.91 6.76
C TYR A 51 -1.85 3.56 7.25
N LYS A 52 -1.10 2.88 8.12
CA LYS A 52 -1.51 1.56 8.64
C LYS A 52 -2.81 1.64 9.43
N THR A 53 -2.98 2.65 10.27
CA THR A 53 -4.19 2.85 11.07
C THR A 53 -5.40 3.15 10.18
N TYR A 54 -5.28 4.08 9.23
CA TYR A 54 -6.37 4.41 8.32
C TYR A 54 -6.76 3.24 7.42
N ARG A 55 -5.78 2.49 6.91
CA ARG A 55 -6.03 1.27 6.13
C ARG A 55 -6.82 0.24 6.94
N ASP A 56 -6.41 -0.02 8.18
CA ASP A 56 -7.02 -1.03 9.04
C ASP A 56 -8.42 -0.57 9.51
N ALA A 57 -8.63 0.74 9.66
CA ALA A 57 -9.93 1.37 9.89
C ALA A 57 -10.81 1.47 8.62
N LYS A 58 -10.28 1.10 7.44
CA LYS A 58 -10.91 1.27 6.12
C LYS A 58 -11.21 2.72 5.73
N GLU A 59 -10.49 3.66 6.32
CA GLU A 59 -10.51 5.07 5.97
C GLU A 59 -9.63 5.31 4.72
N TRP A 60 -10.12 4.80 3.57
CA TRP A 60 -9.31 4.64 2.36
C TRP A 60 -8.80 5.95 1.75
N GLU A 61 -9.57 7.04 1.82
CA GLU A 61 -9.12 8.36 1.33
C GLU A 61 -7.94 8.90 2.15
N LEU A 62 -7.98 8.71 3.47
CA LEU A 62 -6.88 9.10 4.35
C LEU A 62 -5.68 8.18 4.16
N ALA A 63 -5.89 6.88 4.04
CA ALA A 63 -4.83 5.91 3.74
C ALA A 63 -4.14 6.23 2.41
N MET A 64 -4.90 6.51 1.34
CA MET A 64 -4.37 6.91 0.04
C MET A 64 -3.50 8.17 0.16
N THR A 65 -3.96 9.18 0.92
CA THR A 65 -3.20 10.42 1.13
C THR A 65 -1.85 10.15 1.82
N MET A 66 -1.83 9.32 2.86
CA MET A 66 -0.58 8.96 3.56
C MET A 66 0.34 8.12 2.69
N ALA A 67 -0.20 7.15 1.94
CA ALA A 67 0.58 6.33 1.01
C ALA A 67 1.24 7.19 -0.09
N ARG A 68 0.52 8.21 -0.61
CA ARG A 68 1.07 9.16 -1.57
C ARG A 68 2.25 9.94 -0.99
N VAL A 69 2.13 10.49 0.22
CA VAL A 69 3.23 11.21 0.89
C VAL A 69 4.46 10.31 1.03
N LEU A 70 4.27 9.04 1.39
CA LEU A 70 5.37 8.07 1.51
C LEU A 70 5.97 7.71 0.14
N ALA A 71 5.16 7.55 -0.89
CA ALA A 71 5.62 7.25 -2.25
C ALA A 71 6.42 8.42 -2.85
N GLU A 72 5.98 9.66 -2.64
CA GLU A 72 6.70 10.88 -3.05
C GLU A 72 8.03 11.04 -2.31
N GLY A 73 8.05 10.75 -1.00
CA GLY A 73 9.25 10.82 -0.18
C GLY A 73 10.25 9.67 -0.41
N MET A 74 9.78 8.53 -0.88
CA MET A 74 10.56 7.30 -1.09
C MET A 74 10.21 6.66 -2.45
N PRO A 75 10.51 7.32 -3.57
CA PRO A 75 10.05 6.90 -4.90
C PRO A 75 10.57 5.54 -5.36
N ASP A 76 11.70 5.09 -4.82
CA ASP A 76 12.29 3.77 -5.13
C ASP A 76 11.69 2.62 -4.32
N ARG A 77 10.79 2.92 -3.38
CA ARG A 77 10.07 1.91 -2.61
C ARG A 77 8.74 1.55 -3.27
N LEU A 78 8.74 0.44 -3.97
CA LEU A 78 7.54 -0.14 -4.60
C LEU A 78 6.37 -0.32 -3.63
N GLU A 79 6.66 -0.62 -2.36
CA GLU A 79 5.65 -0.84 -1.33
C GLU A 79 4.66 0.33 -1.23
N TRP A 80 5.14 1.58 -1.19
CA TRP A 80 4.28 2.74 -1.05
C TRP A 80 3.49 3.07 -2.30
N LEU A 81 4.07 2.83 -3.47
CA LEU A 81 3.36 2.93 -4.74
C LEU A 81 2.20 1.94 -4.81
N LYS A 82 2.45 0.67 -4.45
CA LYS A 82 1.41 -0.36 -4.38
C LYS A 82 0.33 0.02 -3.37
N ASN A 83 0.71 0.43 -2.18
CA ASN A 83 -0.22 0.82 -1.12
C ASN A 83 -1.11 1.99 -1.54
N GLN A 84 -0.58 2.95 -2.30
CA GLN A 84 -1.36 4.03 -2.87
C GLN A 84 -2.35 3.50 -3.92
N ALA A 85 -1.90 2.66 -4.85
CA ALA A 85 -2.76 2.06 -5.86
C ALA A 85 -3.88 1.20 -5.25
N ASP A 86 -3.57 0.42 -4.21
CA ASP A 86 -4.56 -0.38 -3.49
C ASP A 86 -5.61 0.51 -2.82
N ALA A 87 -5.20 1.58 -2.14
CA ALA A 87 -6.14 2.52 -1.51
C ALA A 87 -7.01 3.25 -2.55
N MET A 88 -6.46 3.63 -3.72
CA MET A 88 -7.24 4.19 -4.85
C MET A 88 -8.29 3.20 -5.33
N THR A 89 -7.93 1.92 -5.46
CA THR A 89 -8.86 0.86 -5.86
C THR A 89 -10.00 0.72 -4.85
N GLU A 90 -9.70 0.74 -3.55
CA GLU A 90 -10.72 0.68 -2.49
C GLU A 90 -11.63 1.93 -2.46
N CYS A 91 -11.14 3.08 -2.94
CA CYS A 91 -11.94 4.28 -3.20
C CYS A 91 -12.77 4.19 -4.50
N GLY A 92 -12.64 3.11 -5.27
CA GLY A 92 -13.34 2.90 -6.54
C GLY A 92 -12.62 3.45 -7.77
N ASP A 93 -11.40 3.97 -7.63
CA ASP A 93 -10.58 4.51 -8.75
C ASP A 93 -9.54 3.49 -9.23
N THR A 94 -10.01 2.33 -9.70
CA THR A 94 -9.15 1.28 -10.25
C THR A 94 -8.40 1.73 -11.50
N ALA A 95 -9.03 2.56 -12.34
CA ALA A 95 -8.40 3.09 -13.55
C ALA A 95 -7.26 4.06 -13.20
N GLY A 96 -7.47 4.95 -12.24
CA GLY A 96 -6.42 5.84 -11.72
C GLY A 96 -5.28 5.06 -11.06
N ALA A 97 -5.58 3.99 -10.32
CA ALA A 97 -4.58 3.10 -9.74
C ALA A 97 -3.71 2.43 -10.82
N LEU A 98 -4.33 1.95 -11.91
CA LEU A 98 -3.59 1.40 -13.06
C LEU A 98 -2.70 2.47 -13.72
N GLN A 99 -3.21 3.69 -13.92
CA GLN A 99 -2.42 4.78 -14.49
C GLN A 99 -1.22 5.12 -13.61
N LEU A 100 -1.42 5.24 -12.30
CA LEU A 100 -0.35 5.47 -11.31
C LEU A 100 0.77 4.43 -11.42
N LEU A 101 0.41 3.15 -11.52
CA LEU A 101 1.38 2.07 -11.69
C LEU A 101 2.10 2.18 -13.03
N ASN A 102 1.39 2.44 -14.13
CA ASN A 102 1.98 2.57 -15.46
C ASN A 102 2.98 3.73 -15.55
N ASP A 103 2.72 4.86 -14.90
CA ASP A 103 3.63 6.01 -14.83
C ASP A 103 4.96 5.67 -14.14
N ALA A 104 4.96 4.64 -13.30
CA ALA A 104 6.15 4.14 -12.61
C ALA A 104 6.83 2.94 -13.32
N SER A 105 6.36 2.56 -14.50
CA SER A 105 6.79 1.33 -15.20
C SER A 105 8.30 1.26 -15.42
N GLU A 106 8.93 2.34 -15.87
CA GLU A 106 10.38 2.38 -16.13
C GLU A 106 11.24 2.00 -14.92
N ARG A 107 10.74 2.27 -13.70
CA ARG A 107 11.47 1.99 -12.45
C ARG A 107 11.34 0.56 -11.99
N PHE A 108 10.21 -0.11 -12.30
CA PHE A 108 9.86 -1.40 -11.72
C PHE A 108 9.52 -2.49 -12.74
N GLU A 109 9.82 -2.28 -14.02
CA GLU A 109 9.40 -3.12 -15.15
C GLU A 109 9.72 -4.63 -14.97
N GLU A 110 10.81 -4.96 -14.30
CA GLU A 110 11.23 -6.36 -14.08
C GLU A 110 10.86 -6.88 -12.68
N ASN A 111 10.26 -6.05 -11.84
CA ASN A 111 9.90 -6.47 -10.49
C ASN A 111 8.61 -7.30 -10.49
N GLY A 112 8.70 -8.56 -10.05
CA GLY A 112 7.56 -9.48 -10.03
C GLY A 112 6.35 -8.96 -9.24
N LYS A 113 6.56 -8.34 -8.08
CA LYS A 113 5.48 -7.76 -7.25
C LYS A 113 4.81 -6.58 -7.92
N TYR A 114 5.58 -5.76 -8.65
CA TYR A 114 5.02 -4.68 -9.46
C TYR A 114 4.16 -5.24 -10.59
N LEU A 115 4.68 -6.20 -11.33
CA LEU A 115 3.95 -6.85 -12.43
C LEU A 115 2.65 -7.50 -11.94
N LEU A 116 2.67 -8.13 -10.76
CA LEU A 116 1.47 -8.71 -10.17
C LEU A 116 0.46 -7.62 -9.79
N ALA A 117 0.90 -6.48 -9.22
CA ALA A 117 0.04 -5.36 -8.89
C ALA A 117 -0.64 -4.76 -10.14
N VAL A 118 0.11 -4.59 -11.25
CA VAL A 118 -0.47 -4.15 -12.53
C VAL A 118 -1.49 -5.17 -13.05
N GLY A 119 -1.14 -6.46 -13.02
CA GLY A 119 -2.05 -7.55 -13.41
C GLY A 119 -3.35 -7.55 -12.61
N ARG A 120 -3.27 -7.24 -11.30
CA ARG A 120 -4.43 -7.10 -10.42
C ARG A 120 -5.38 -5.98 -10.88
N GLN A 121 -4.84 -4.81 -11.22
CA GLN A 121 -5.67 -3.71 -11.69
C GLN A 121 -6.38 -4.08 -13.02
N TYR A 122 -5.68 -4.72 -13.96
CA TYR A 122 -6.30 -5.21 -15.19
C TYR A 122 -7.41 -6.25 -14.93
N ALA A 123 -7.20 -7.16 -13.98
CA ALA A 123 -8.21 -8.15 -13.59
C ALA A 123 -9.48 -7.48 -13.04
N LEU A 124 -9.32 -6.48 -12.16
CA LEU A 124 -10.41 -5.69 -11.58
C LEU A 124 -11.17 -4.84 -12.63
N LEU A 125 -10.48 -4.44 -13.71
CA LEU A 125 -11.09 -3.75 -14.86
C LEU A 125 -11.70 -4.73 -15.88
N CYS A 126 -11.71 -6.05 -15.57
CA CYS A 126 -12.17 -7.12 -16.47
C CYS A 126 -11.36 -7.22 -17.78
N GLU A 127 -10.14 -6.69 -17.82
CA GLU A 127 -9.22 -6.82 -18.95
C GLU A 127 -8.37 -8.10 -18.81
N ILE A 128 -9.03 -9.25 -18.94
CA ILE A 128 -8.49 -10.56 -18.57
C ILE A 128 -7.21 -10.94 -19.33
N GLU A 129 -7.13 -10.66 -20.63
CA GLU A 129 -5.96 -11.01 -21.43
C GLU A 129 -4.71 -10.20 -21.03
N GLU A 130 -4.88 -8.93 -20.71
CA GLU A 130 -3.76 -8.13 -20.18
C GLU A 130 -3.36 -8.61 -18.77
N ALA A 131 -4.35 -8.88 -17.90
CA ALA A 131 -4.08 -9.45 -16.59
C ALA A 131 -3.24 -10.73 -16.68
N LYS A 132 -3.61 -11.67 -17.57
CA LYS A 132 -2.84 -12.91 -17.82
C LYS A 132 -1.39 -12.65 -18.25
N LYS A 133 -1.17 -11.69 -19.12
CA LYS A 133 0.20 -11.34 -19.56
C LYS A 133 1.06 -10.90 -18.38
N TYR A 134 0.52 -9.99 -17.57
CA TYR A 134 1.24 -9.46 -16.42
C TYR A 134 1.47 -10.53 -15.34
N VAL A 135 0.48 -11.36 -15.04
CA VAL A 135 0.60 -12.49 -14.09
C VAL A 135 1.68 -13.48 -14.56
N LYS A 136 1.70 -13.86 -15.86
CA LYS A 136 2.74 -14.75 -16.39
C LYS A 136 4.14 -14.14 -16.25
N ARG A 137 4.30 -12.85 -16.53
CA ARG A 137 5.56 -12.12 -16.34
C ARG A 137 5.96 -12.08 -14.86
N ALA A 138 5.01 -11.79 -13.96
CA ALA A 138 5.22 -11.74 -12.53
C ALA A 138 5.74 -13.08 -11.99
N ILE A 139 5.07 -14.19 -12.29
CA ILE A 139 5.44 -15.54 -11.86
C ILE A 139 6.79 -15.98 -12.47
N LYS A 140 7.07 -15.54 -13.71
CA LYS A 140 8.38 -15.81 -14.34
C LYS A 140 9.51 -15.06 -13.63
N ALA A 141 9.25 -13.82 -13.18
CA ALA A 141 10.23 -13.00 -12.46
C ALA A 141 10.44 -13.52 -11.02
N ASP A 142 9.37 -13.95 -10.36
CA ASP A 142 9.38 -14.48 -9.00
C ASP A 142 8.31 -15.58 -8.85
N GLY A 143 8.74 -16.84 -8.87
CA GLY A 143 7.85 -18.00 -8.76
C GLY A 143 7.08 -18.09 -7.43
N SER A 144 7.54 -17.42 -6.36
CA SER A 144 6.86 -17.39 -5.06
C SER A 144 5.54 -16.63 -5.10
N LEU A 145 5.37 -15.71 -6.07
CA LEU A 145 4.15 -14.92 -6.26
C LEU A 145 2.95 -15.76 -6.74
N LYS A 146 3.20 -17.02 -7.12
CA LYS A 146 2.10 -17.91 -7.50
C LYS A 146 1.09 -18.10 -6.36
N ALA A 147 1.54 -18.17 -5.13
CA ALA A 147 0.64 -18.29 -3.98
C ALA A 147 -0.19 -17.00 -3.80
N GLU A 148 0.44 -15.82 -3.85
CA GLU A 148 -0.24 -14.52 -3.76
C GLU A 148 -1.31 -14.37 -4.87
N PHE A 149 -0.97 -14.77 -6.11
CA PHE A 149 -1.91 -14.78 -7.24
C PHE A 149 -3.11 -15.70 -6.99
N LEU A 150 -2.89 -16.88 -6.38
CA LEU A 150 -3.92 -17.86 -6.11
C LEU A 150 -4.88 -17.46 -4.99
N ASP A 151 -4.38 -16.71 -4.03
CA ASP A 151 -5.10 -16.33 -2.83
C ASP A 151 -5.86 -14.98 -2.98
N ASP A 152 -5.59 -14.20 -4.04
CA ASP A 152 -6.24 -12.90 -4.26
C ASP A 152 -7.52 -13.05 -5.12
N PRO A 153 -8.71 -12.80 -4.54
CA PRO A 153 -10.00 -12.91 -5.25
C PRO A 153 -10.12 -12.01 -6.50
N ALA A 154 -9.32 -10.95 -6.59
CA ALA A 154 -9.30 -10.10 -7.79
C ALA A 154 -8.93 -10.87 -9.06
N PHE A 155 -8.24 -12.01 -8.92
CA PHE A 155 -7.84 -12.85 -10.04
C PHE A 155 -8.80 -14.01 -10.36
N ASP A 156 -9.90 -14.17 -9.64
CA ASP A 156 -10.87 -15.26 -9.92
C ASP A 156 -11.29 -15.30 -11.40
N PRO A 157 -11.65 -14.17 -12.07
CA PRO A 157 -12.01 -14.19 -13.48
C PRO A 157 -10.83 -14.58 -14.41
N VAL A 158 -9.61 -14.30 -13.97
CA VAL A 158 -8.39 -14.69 -14.70
C VAL A 158 -8.18 -16.19 -14.63
N TRP A 159 -8.45 -16.80 -13.46
CA TRP A 159 -8.36 -18.23 -13.23
C TRP A 159 -9.29 -19.05 -14.11
N GLU A 160 -10.57 -18.65 -14.16
CA GLU A 160 -11.59 -19.34 -14.92
C GLU A 160 -11.31 -19.35 -16.43
N SER A 161 -10.37 -18.52 -16.86
CA SER A 161 -10.02 -18.34 -18.27
C SER A 161 -8.68 -18.96 -18.68
N PHE A 162 -8.00 -19.69 -17.76
CA PHE A 162 -6.83 -20.51 -18.06
C PHE A 162 -7.27 -21.93 -18.49
#